data_cb83165cb7976273508bf5daf2f980f1
#
_entry.id   cb83165cb7976273508bf5daf2f980f1
#
_cell.length_a   1.000
_cell.length_b   1.000
_cell.length_c   1.000
_cell.angle_alpha   90.00
_cell.angle_beta   90.00
_cell.angle_gamma   90.00
#
_symmetry.space_group_name_H-M   'P 1'
#
loop_
_entity.id
_entity.type
_entity.pdbx_description
1 polymer ?
#
loop_
_entity_poly.entity_id
_entity_poly.type
_entity_poly.pdbx_seq_one_letter_code
_entity_poly.pdbx_strand_id
1 'polypeptide(L)'
;MTIRGVVYDLDGTLVDSGLDFPAIRREMGLPEGVLILEALAEIPQGEQLDNCLRVLARHEHEAAERATIMPGAAELVAHLEAKKIPQAIFTRNSRRCSTRMLERVGLTFSWVLCREDGPPKPHPAGLLKLCEIWQVEPADVLFVGDFLHDIHAGRAAGVRTVLFAPGDLPHYAPLADFCISSFTEAEHLIDRLNSPEN
;
A
#
# COMPACT_ATOMS: atom_id res chain seq x y z
N MET A 1 -8.47 23.47 3.49
CA MET A 1 -8.63 22.09 3.02
C MET A 1 -8.19 21.19 4.16
N THR A 2 -8.89 20.09 4.45
CA THR A 2 -8.62 19.30 5.66
C THR A 2 -8.53 17.82 5.31
N ILE A 3 -7.43 17.17 5.65
CA ILE A 3 -7.28 15.72 5.51
C ILE A 3 -8.03 15.03 6.65
N ARG A 4 -8.96 14.16 6.29
CA ARG A 4 -9.89 13.48 7.18
C ARG A 4 -9.70 11.97 7.21
N GLY A 5 -8.77 11.44 6.43
CA GLY A 5 -8.40 10.04 6.43
C GLY A 5 -7.07 9.80 5.73
N VAL A 6 -6.33 8.79 6.17
CA VAL A 6 -5.08 8.36 5.54
C VAL A 6 -5.12 6.86 5.29
N VAL A 7 -4.88 6.48 4.04
CA VAL A 7 -4.73 5.08 3.63
C VAL A 7 -3.27 4.85 3.26
N TYR A 8 -2.76 3.68 3.59
CA TYR A 8 -1.39 3.28 3.26
C TYR A 8 -1.38 2.02 2.40
N ASP A 9 -0.43 1.91 1.49
CA ASP A 9 0.05 0.58 1.12
C ASP A 9 0.83 -0.02 2.30
N LEU A 10 1.10 -1.32 2.24
CA LEU A 10 1.79 -2.04 3.31
C LEU A 10 3.26 -2.27 2.96
N ASP A 11 3.52 -3.12 1.97
CA ASP A 11 4.88 -3.56 1.62
C ASP A 11 5.57 -2.55 0.70
N GLY A 12 6.77 -2.12 1.07
CA GLY A 12 7.46 -1.00 0.41
C GLY A 12 7.07 0.38 0.97
N THR A 13 5.98 0.46 1.76
CA THR A 13 5.48 1.71 2.35
C THR A 13 5.61 1.70 3.88
N LEU A 14 4.71 1.06 4.63
CA LEU A 14 4.83 0.98 6.09
C LEU A 14 5.83 -0.09 6.57
N VAL A 15 6.02 -1.11 5.75
CA VAL A 15 6.83 -2.30 6.05
C VAL A 15 7.78 -2.59 4.90
N ASP A 16 9.02 -2.91 5.23
CA ASP A 16 9.97 -3.55 4.32
C ASP A 16 9.97 -5.06 4.57
N SER A 17 9.41 -5.81 3.64
CA SER A 17 9.39 -7.27 3.70
C SER A 17 10.60 -7.90 3.01
N GLY A 18 11.32 -7.14 2.20
CA GLY A 18 12.40 -7.64 1.35
C GLY A 18 11.92 -8.70 0.34
N LEU A 19 10.69 -8.59 -0.18
CA LEU A 19 10.13 -9.54 -1.14
C LEU A 19 10.89 -9.46 -2.47
N ASP A 20 11.50 -10.59 -2.87
CA ASP A 20 12.31 -10.69 -4.10
C ASP A 20 11.44 -11.02 -5.32
N PHE A 21 10.79 -10.01 -5.89
CA PHE A 21 9.96 -10.16 -7.10
C PHE A 21 10.71 -10.78 -8.30
N PRO A 22 11.98 -10.46 -8.58
CA PRO A 22 12.78 -11.18 -9.56
C PRO A 22 12.92 -12.68 -9.30
N ALA A 23 13.18 -13.09 -8.05
CA ALA A 23 13.26 -14.49 -7.69
C ALA A 23 11.93 -15.23 -7.87
N ILE A 24 10.83 -14.60 -7.45
CA ILE A 24 9.47 -15.15 -7.62
C ILE A 24 9.18 -15.37 -9.11
N ARG A 25 9.44 -14.38 -9.97
CA ARG A 25 9.22 -14.52 -11.42
C ARG A 25 10.05 -15.65 -12.02
N ARG A 26 11.33 -15.74 -11.67
CA ARG A 26 12.21 -16.84 -12.15
C ARG A 26 11.67 -18.22 -11.76
N GLU A 27 11.23 -18.37 -10.51
CA GLU A 27 10.71 -19.65 -10.02
C GLU A 27 9.37 -20.03 -10.66
N MET A 28 8.54 -19.05 -11.00
CA MET A 28 7.27 -19.24 -11.71
C MET A 28 7.47 -19.43 -13.23
N GLY A 29 8.66 -19.20 -13.77
CA GLY A 29 8.90 -19.17 -15.21
C GLY A 29 8.28 -17.98 -15.93
N LEU A 30 8.05 -16.86 -15.21
CA LEU A 30 7.51 -15.63 -15.77
C LEU A 30 8.62 -14.74 -16.35
N PRO A 31 8.34 -13.96 -17.42
CA PRO A 31 9.30 -13.01 -17.97
C PRO A 31 9.70 -11.92 -16.96
N GLU A 32 10.89 -11.35 -17.15
CA GLU A 32 11.36 -10.21 -16.37
C GLU A 32 10.43 -8.99 -16.54
N GLY A 33 10.20 -8.26 -15.44
CA GLY A 33 9.36 -7.04 -15.44
C GLY A 33 7.85 -7.30 -15.47
N VAL A 34 7.39 -8.53 -15.69
CA VAL A 34 5.96 -8.85 -15.68
C VAL A 34 5.39 -8.69 -14.26
N LEU A 35 4.21 -8.11 -14.17
CA LEU A 35 3.46 -8.00 -12.92
C LEU A 35 2.87 -9.36 -12.54
N ILE A 36 3.24 -9.88 -11.36
CA ILE A 36 2.96 -11.26 -10.98
C ILE A 36 1.46 -11.55 -10.90
N LEU A 37 0.68 -10.72 -10.22
CA LEU A 37 -0.76 -10.98 -10.05
C LEU A 37 -1.52 -10.88 -11.37
N GLU A 38 -1.12 -9.98 -12.26
CA GLU A 38 -1.66 -9.85 -13.61
C GLU A 38 -1.33 -11.09 -14.45
N ALA A 39 -0.08 -11.56 -14.40
CA ALA A 39 0.31 -12.78 -15.08
C ALA A 39 -0.43 -14.02 -14.57
N LEU A 40 -0.64 -14.13 -13.25
CA LEU A 40 -1.42 -15.22 -12.66
C LEU A 40 -2.87 -15.21 -13.10
N ALA A 41 -3.47 -14.04 -13.33
CA ALA A 41 -4.85 -13.91 -13.80
C ALA A 41 -5.06 -14.44 -15.23
N GLU A 42 -3.99 -14.47 -16.05
CA GLU A 42 -4.01 -14.96 -17.42
C GLU A 42 -3.71 -16.48 -17.53
N ILE A 43 -3.23 -17.11 -16.46
CA ILE A 43 -2.95 -18.56 -16.44
C ILE A 43 -4.27 -19.31 -16.25
N PRO A 44 -4.63 -20.25 -17.15
CA PRO A 44 -5.82 -21.08 -16.98
C PRO A 44 -5.79 -21.88 -15.67
N GLN A 45 -6.97 -22.12 -15.11
CA GLN A 45 -7.08 -22.99 -13.93
C GLN A 45 -6.47 -24.37 -14.20
N GLY A 46 -5.66 -24.86 -13.25
CA GLY A 46 -5.00 -26.13 -13.34
C GLY A 46 -3.67 -26.15 -12.59
N GLU A 47 -2.93 -27.24 -12.76
CA GLU A 47 -1.69 -27.52 -12.02
C GLU A 47 -0.64 -26.39 -12.13
N GLN A 48 -0.53 -25.75 -13.29
CA GLN A 48 0.41 -24.64 -13.49
C GLN A 48 0.06 -23.44 -12.60
N LEU A 49 -1.19 -23.01 -12.58
CA LEU A 49 -1.65 -21.92 -11.71
C LEU A 49 -1.47 -22.27 -10.23
N ASP A 50 -1.86 -23.49 -9.84
CA ASP A 50 -1.71 -23.97 -8.46
C ASP A 50 -0.24 -23.96 -8.00
N ASN A 51 0.68 -24.31 -8.91
CA ASN A 51 2.11 -24.26 -8.63
C ASN A 51 2.59 -22.82 -8.44
N CYS A 52 2.22 -21.92 -9.33
CA CYS A 52 2.57 -20.50 -9.22
C CYS A 52 2.01 -19.88 -7.92
N LEU A 53 0.76 -20.18 -7.56
CA LEU A 53 0.16 -19.69 -6.31
C LEU A 53 0.89 -20.22 -5.06
N ARG A 54 1.36 -21.49 -5.09
CA ARG A 54 2.18 -22.05 -3.99
C ARG A 54 3.53 -21.34 -3.87
N VAL A 55 4.18 -21.06 -5.01
CA VAL A 55 5.43 -20.30 -5.04
C VAL A 55 5.23 -18.92 -4.43
N LEU A 56 4.21 -18.18 -4.89
CA LEU A 56 3.90 -16.84 -4.35
C LEU A 56 3.65 -16.90 -2.84
N ALA A 57 2.78 -17.80 -2.38
CA ALA A 57 2.41 -17.93 -0.97
C ALA A 57 3.62 -18.25 -0.07
N ARG A 58 4.58 -19.05 -0.57
CA ARG A 58 5.80 -19.36 0.16
C ARG A 58 6.70 -18.13 0.29
N HIS A 59 6.97 -17.42 -0.81
CA HIS A 59 7.79 -16.20 -0.78
C HIS A 59 7.16 -15.11 0.10
N GLU A 60 5.84 -14.91 -0.01
CA GLU A 60 5.11 -13.96 0.84
C GLU A 60 5.21 -14.35 2.33
N HIS A 61 5.08 -15.64 2.66
CA HIS A 61 5.23 -16.10 4.03
C HIS A 61 6.64 -15.85 4.58
N GLU A 62 7.66 -16.25 3.83
CA GLU A 62 9.05 -16.04 4.21
C GLU A 62 9.39 -14.55 4.37
N ALA A 63 8.86 -13.69 3.50
CA ALA A 63 9.00 -12.25 3.58
C ALA A 63 8.31 -11.67 4.81
N ALA A 64 7.09 -12.12 5.12
CA ALA A 64 6.36 -11.68 6.31
C ALA A 64 7.08 -12.01 7.61
N GLU A 65 7.79 -13.17 7.67
CA GLU A 65 8.55 -13.57 8.87
C GLU A 65 9.81 -12.72 9.12
N ARG A 66 10.32 -12.01 8.13
CA ARG A 66 11.50 -11.14 8.27
C ARG A 66 11.18 -9.64 8.14
N ALA A 67 9.92 -9.32 7.91
CA ALA A 67 9.47 -7.94 7.71
C ALA A 67 9.90 -7.01 8.84
N THR A 68 10.30 -5.81 8.49
CA THR A 68 10.69 -4.75 9.42
C THR A 68 9.87 -3.49 9.16
N ILE A 69 9.67 -2.69 10.18
CA ILE A 69 8.95 -1.43 10.04
C ILE A 69 9.81 -0.41 9.30
N MET A 70 9.20 0.37 8.42
CA MET A 70 9.87 1.50 7.79
C MET A 70 10.15 2.61 8.82
N PRO A 71 11.33 3.26 8.75
CA PRO A 71 11.68 4.33 9.69
C PRO A 71 10.64 5.46 9.69
N GLY A 72 10.14 5.82 10.87
CA GLY A 72 9.15 6.87 11.07
C GLY A 72 7.69 6.45 10.83
N ALA A 73 7.43 5.22 10.38
CA ALA A 73 6.06 4.76 10.11
C ALA A 73 5.22 4.65 11.40
N ALA A 74 5.80 4.10 12.47
CA ALA A 74 5.08 3.99 13.75
C ALA A 74 4.77 5.36 14.36
N GLU A 75 5.69 6.29 14.24
CA GLU A 75 5.55 7.66 14.74
C GLU A 75 4.42 8.39 14.00
N LEU A 76 4.37 8.29 12.66
CA LEU A 76 3.27 8.87 11.87
C LEU A 76 1.93 8.25 12.25
N VAL A 77 1.84 6.92 12.35
CA VAL A 77 0.60 6.24 12.72
C VAL A 77 0.12 6.71 14.09
N ALA A 78 1.00 6.78 15.08
CA ALA A 78 0.68 7.25 16.43
C ALA A 78 0.26 8.74 16.45
N HIS A 79 0.94 9.59 15.67
CA HIS A 79 0.62 11.01 15.53
C HIS A 79 -0.80 11.22 14.99
N LEU A 80 -1.17 10.49 13.94
CA LEU A 80 -2.50 10.58 13.35
C LEU A 80 -3.59 9.98 14.23
N GLU A 81 -3.28 8.91 14.98
CA GLU A 81 -4.18 8.33 15.97
C GLU A 81 -4.50 9.35 17.09
N ALA A 82 -3.48 10.04 17.61
CA ALA A 82 -3.66 11.10 18.61
C ALA A 82 -4.55 12.26 18.09
N LYS A 83 -4.49 12.53 16.77
CA LYS A 83 -5.37 13.51 16.10
C LYS A 83 -6.75 12.96 15.73
N LYS A 84 -7.00 11.67 15.98
CA LYS A 84 -8.24 10.98 15.63
C LYS A 84 -8.53 10.99 14.12
N ILE A 85 -7.49 11.01 13.30
CA ILE A 85 -7.61 10.85 11.85
C ILE A 85 -7.68 9.34 11.57
N PRO A 86 -8.76 8.85 10.94
CA PRO A 86 -8.91 7.44 10.63
C PRO A 86 -7.82 6.98 9.66
N GLN A 87 -7.35 5.76 9.89
CA GLN A 87 -6.25 5.16 9.14
C GLN A 87 -6.62 3.75 8.70
N ALA A 88 -6.17 3.36 7.50
CA ALA A 88 -6.39 2.03 6.95
C ALA A 88 -5.22 1.59 6.07
N ILE A 89 -5.20 0.29 5.78
CA ILE A 89 -4.30 -0.30 4.80
C ILE A 89 -5.11 -0.74 3.57
N PHE A 90 -4.55 -0.49 2.39
CA PHE A 90 -5.03 -1.05 1.12
C PHE A 90 -3.85 -1.64 0.35
N THR A 91 -3.72 -2.96 0.37
CA THR A 91 -2.56 -3.69 -0.14
C THR A 91 -2.93 -4.75 -1.18
N ARG A 92 -1.96 -5.12 -2.02
CA ARG A 92 -2.04 -6.26 -2.95
C ARG A 92 -1.58 -7.57 -2.32
N ASN A 93 -1.10 -7.53 -1.09
CA ASN A 93 -0.70 -8.72 -0.34
C ASN A 93 -1.91 -9.55 0.09
N SER A 94 -1.68 -10.85 0.32
CA SER A 94 -2.69 -11.71 0.92
C SER A 94 -3.00 -11.30 2.37
N ARG A 95 -4.22 -11.57 2.82
CA ARG A 95 -4.63 -11.32 4.20
C ARG A 95 -3.69 -11.98 5.20
N ARG A 96 -3.33 -13.23 4.96
CA ARG A 96 -2.41 -13.99 5.82
C ARG A 96 -1.06 -13.28 5.95
N CYS A 97 -0.50 -12.84 4.82
CA CYS A 97 0.78 -12.14 4.78
C CYS A 97 0.69 -10.78 5.49
N SER A 98 -0.33 -9.99 5.16
CA SER A 98 -0.54 -8.67 5.76
C SER A 98 -0.72 -8.75 7.28
N THR A 99 -1.52 -9.69 7.77
CA THR A 99 -1.70 -9.90 9.22
C THR A 99 -0.37 -10.22 9.88
N ARG A 100 0.41 -11.14 9.30
CA ARG A 100 1.70 -11.53 9.87
C ARG A 100 2.72 -10.39 9.89
N MET A 101 2.79 -9.60 8.81
CA MET A 101 3.64 -8.40 8.76
C MET A 101 3.27 -7.41 9.86
N LEU A 102 1.97 -7.08 9.99
CA LEU A 102 1.47 -6.13 10.99
C LEU A 102 1.74 -6.59 12.43
N GLU A 103 1.48 -7.86 12.73
CA GLU A 103 1.81 -8.46 14.03
C GLU A 103 3.29 -8.32 14.36
N ARG A 104 4.16 -8.61 13.37
CA ARG A 104 5.59 -8.58 13.54
C ARG A 104 6.12 -7.17 13.82
N VAL A 105 5.58 -6.15 13.15
CA VAL A 105 6.01 -4.76 13.32
C VAL A 105 5.24 -4.02 14.41
N GLY A 106 4.26 -4.67 15.06
CA GLY A 106 3.50 -4.10 16.17
C GLY A 106 2.51 -3.00 15.78
N LEU A 107 2.08 -2.97 14.51
CA LEU A 107 1.06 -2.04 14.04
C LEU A 107 -0.32 -2.68 14.02
N THR A 108 -1.34 -1.91 14.36
CA THR A 108 -2.74 -2.35 14.34
C THR A 108 -3.61 -1.33 13.60
N PHE A 109 -4.45 -1.82 12.70
CA PHE A 109 -5.41 -1.00 11.95
C PHE A 109 -6.81 -1.62 12.03
N SER A 110 -7.82 -0.76 12.18
CA SER A 110 -9.22 -1.20 12.17
C SER A 110 -9.66 -1.71 10.80
N TRP A 111 -9.02 -1.22 9.74
CA TRP A 111 -9.34 -1.57 8.36
C TRP A 111 -8.08 -1.95 7.59
N VAL A 112 -8.04 -3.20 7.15
CA VAL A 112 -6.97 -3.76 6.31
C VAL A 112 -7.63 -4.42 5.10
N LEU A 113 -7.57 -3.77 3.95
CA LEU A 113 -8.08 -4.30 2.68
C LEU A 113 -6.95 -5.00 1.94
N CYS A 114 -7.10 -6.30 1.77
CA CYS A 114 -6.15 -7.19 1.10
C CYS A 114 -6.68 -7.59 -0.27
N ARG A 115 -5.89 -8.32 -1.06
CA ARG A 115 -6.28 -8.74 -2.41
C ARG A 115 -7.54 -9.62 -2.45
N GLU A 116 -7.91 -10.26 -1.33
CA GLU A 116 -9.12 -11.08 -1.22
C GLU A 116 -10.39 -10.27 -0.98
N ASP A 117 -10.28 -8.97 -0.65
CA ASP A 117 -11.43 -8.14 -0.25
C ASP A 117 -12.12 -7.42 -1.43
N GLY A 118 -11.60 -7.61 -2.64
CA GLY A 118 -12.15 -7.00 -3.84
C GLY A 118 -11.10 -6.78 -4.92
N PRO A 119 -11.42 -6.01 -5.97
CA PRO A 119 -10.47 -5.71 -7.03
C PRO A 119 -9.21 -5.04 -6.47
N PRO A 120 -8.00 -5.59 -6.80
CA PRO A 120 -6.74 -5.02 -6.30
C PRO A 120 -6.40 -3.70 -6.99
N LYS A 121 -5.47 -2.94 -6.39
CA LYS A 121 -4.85 -1.78 -7.06
C LYS A 121 -4.30 -2.19 -8.44
N PRO A 122 -4.51 -1.41 -9.50
CA PRO A 122 -4.90 0.01 -9.53
C PRO A 122 -6.41 0.29 -9.48
N HIS A 123 -7.28 -0.68 -9.21
CA HIS A 123 -8.72 -0.44 -9.14
C HIS A 123 -9.09 0.40 -7.90
N PRO A 124 -9.96 1.45 -8.03
CA PRO A 124 -10.24 2.40 -6.95
C PRO A 124 -11.16 1.87 -5.84
N ALA A 125 -11.79 0.71 -6.02
CA ALA A 125 -12.88 0.23 -5.16
C ALA A 125 -12.53 0.18 -3.68
N GLY A 126 -11.30 -0.24 -3.33
CA GLY A 126 -10.87 -0.29 -1.93
C GLY A 126 -10.83 1.10 -1.28
N LEU A 127 -10.32 2.10 -1.99
CA LEU A 127 -10.27 3.48 -1.49
C LEU A 127 -11.66 4.08 -1.36
N LEU A 128 -12.52 3.90 -2.35
CA LEU A 128 -13.92 4.37 -2.31
C LEU A 128 -14.70 3.74 -1.16
N LYS A 129 -14.51 2.43 -0.91
CA LYS A 129 -15.10 1.73 0.23
C LYS A 129 -14.66 2.33 1.57
N LEU A 130 -13.38 2.70 1.73
CA LEU A 130 -12.88 3.34 2.94
C LEU A 130 -13.45 4.75 3.11
N CYS A 131 -13.56 5.53 2.04
CA CYS A 131 -14.22 6.85 2.07
C CYS A 131 -15.69 6.74 2.52
N GLU A 132 -16.43 5.74 2.02
CA GLU A 132 -17.81 5.48 2.42
C GLU A 132 -17.91 5.10 3.90
N ILE A 133 -17.05 4.19 4.39
CA ILE A 133 -17.00 3.77 5.80
C ILE A 133 -16.74 4.96 6.72
N TRP A 134 -15.82 5.82 6.34
CA TRP A 134 -15.45 7.00 7.13
C TRP A 134 -16.38 8.19 6.92
N GLN A 135 -17.28 8.12 5.95
CA GLN A 135 -18.19 9.22 5.55
C GLN A 135 -17.41 10.51 5.24
N VAL A 136 -16.36 10.38 4.42
CA VAL A 136 -15.50 11.48 3.98
C VAL A 136 -15.46 11.53 2.46
N GLU A 137 -15.28 12.75 1.92
CA GLU A 137 -15.08 12.93 0.50
C GLU A 137 -13.70 12.38 0.09
N PRO A 138 -13.57 11.74 -1.08
CA PRO A 138 -12.28 11.24 -1.56
C PRO A 138 -11.17 12.29 -1.55
N ALA A 139 -11.49 13.55 -1.90
CA ALA A 139 -10.53 14.65 -1.91
C ALA A 139 -9.96 15.02 -0.52
N ASP A 140 -10.58 14.54 0.56
CA ASP A 140 -10.12 14.72 1.95
C ASP A 140 -9.31 13.53 2.46
N VAL A 141 -9.01 12.55 1.59
CA VAL A 141 -8.22 11.37 1.93
C VAL A 141 -6.85 11.43 1.23
N LEU A 142 -5.80 11.08 1.97
CA LEU A 142 -4.49 10.79 1.41
C LEU A 142 -4.30 9.28 1.23
N PHE A 143 -3.73 8.89 0.10
CA PHE A 143 -3.24 7.53 -0.11
C PHE A 143 -1.74 7.55 -0.30
N VAL A 144 -1.02 6.97 0.66
CA VAL A 144 0.43 6.88 0.68
C VAL A 144 0.85 5.50 0.18
N GLY A 145 1.66 5.47 -0.87
CA GLY A 145 2.18 4.23 -1.45
C GLY A 145 3.50 4.46 -2.15
N ASP A 146 4.22 3.40 -2.50
CA ASP A 146 5.55 3.45 -3.12
C ASP A 146 5.53 3.14 -4.62
N PHE A 147 4.40 2.65 -5.14
CA PHE A 147 4.36 2.14 -6.50
C PHE A 147 3.29 2.80 -7.38
N LEU A 148 3.47 2.67 -8.70
CA LEU A 148 2.56 3.22 -9.73
C LEU A 148 1.09 2.80 -9.55
N HIS A 149 0.84 1.58 -9.05
CA HIS A 149 -0.53 1.11 -8.80
C HIS A 149 -1.24 1.92 -7.73
N ASP A 150 -0.53 2.45 -6.74
CA ASP A 150 -1.10 3.29 -5.68
C ASP A 150 -1.55 4.62 -6.25
N ILE A 151 -0.69 5.23 -7.07
CA ILE A 151 -1.00 6.49 -7.75
C ILE A 151 -2.22 6.33 -8.66
N HIS A 152 -2.26 5.28 -9.47
CA HIS A 152 -3.39 5.03 -10.37
C HIS A 152 -4.69 4.76 -9.60
N ALA A 153 -4.64 3.96 -8.53
CA ALA A 153 -5.81 3.69 -7.70
C ALA A 153 -6.32 4.98 -7.03
N GLY A 154 -5.41 5.79 -6.46
CA GLY A 154 -5.74 7.05 -5.82
C GLY A 154 -6.38 8.05 -6.78
N ARG A 155 -5.76 8.26 -7.94
CA ARG A 155 -6.31 9.14 -8.98
C ARG A 155 -7.68 8.69 -9.47
N ALA A 156 -7.86 7.38 -9.70
CA ALA A 156 -9.15 6.82 -10.12
C ALA A 156 -10.24 6.95 -9.07
N ALA A 157 -9.87 6.94 -7.78
CA ALA A 157 -10.78 7.15 -6.66
C ALA A 157 -11.06 8.64 -6.37
N GLY A 158 -10.26 9.55 -6.92
CA GLY A 158 -10.32 10.98 -6.57
C GLY A 158 -9.71 11.32 -5.21
N VAL A 159 -8.92 10.40 -4.61
CA VAL A 159 -8.14 10.67 -3.41
C VAL A 159 -6.79 11.26 -3.78
N ARG A 160 -6.16 11.96 -2.85
CA ARG A 160 -4.84 12.55 -3.08
C ARG A 160 -3.76 11.52 -2.88
N THR A 161 -2.84 11.48 -3.83
CA THR A 161 -1.76 10.49 -3.86
C THR A 161 -0.47 11.06 -3.31
N VAL A 162 0.17 10.29 -2.43
CA VAL A 162 1.49 10.59 -1.88
C VAL A 162 2.42 9.44 -2.24
N LEU A 163 3.39 9.71 -3.09
CA LEU A 163 4.42 8.74 -3.42
C LEU A 163 5.49 8.74 -2.32
N PHE A 164 5.66 7.60 -1.66
CA PHE A 164 6.77 7.37 -0.74
C PHE A 164 7.98 6.83 -1.51
N ALA A 165 9.06 7.61 -1.57
CA ALA A 165 10.28 7.27 -2.29
C ALA A 165 11.50 7.72 -1.46
N PRO A 166 12.01 6.86 -0.54
CA PRO A 166 13.17 7.18 0.30
C PRO A 166 14.50 7.22 -0.46
N GLY A 167 14.50 6.86 -1.73
CA GLY A 167 15.65 6.92 -2.64
C GLY A 167 15.40 7.85 -3.83
N ASP A 168 15.91 7.46 -4.99
CA ASP A 168 15.69 8.19 -6.23
C ASP A 168 14.22 8.16 -6.65
N LEU A 169 13.72 9.29 -7.14
CA LEU A 169 12.36 9.38 -7.64
C LEU A 169 12.20 8.55 -8.92
N PRO A 170 11.22 7.64 -8.97
CA PRO A 170 10.94 6.90 -10.19
C PRO A 170 10.37 7.81 -11.29
N HIS A 171 10.48 7.39 -12.55
CA HIS A 171 10.03 8.17 -13.70
C HIS A 171 8.54 8.53 -13.66
N TYR A 172 7.73 7.80 -12.92
CA TYR A 172 6.30 8.05 -12.74
C TYR A 172 5.97 8.99 -11.56
N ALA A 173 6.95 9.45 -10.80
CA ALA A 173 6.74 10.36 -9.67
C ALA A 173 5.89 11.60 -10.01
N PRO A 174 6.02 12.22 -11.22
CA PRO A 174 5.17 13.36 -11.58
C PRO A 174 3.66 13.07 -11.68
N LEU A 175 3.25 11.80 -11.61
CA LEU A 175 1.84 11.40 -11.60
C LEU A 175 1.21 11.51 -10.20
N ALA A 176 2.01 11.53 -9.13
CA ALA A 176 1.52 11.71 -7.76
C ALA A 176 1.27 13.19 -7.46
N ASP A 177 0.31 13.47 -6.55
CA ASP A 177 0.05 14.84 -6.10
C ASP A 177 1.18 15.36 -5.21
N PHE A 178 1.80 14.45 -4.42
CA PHE A 178 2.93 14.74 -3.55
C PHE A 178 3.95 13.61 -3.61
N CYS A 179 5.22 13.96 -3.37
CA CYS A 179 6.30 12.99 -3.17
C CYS A 179 6.94 13.27 -1.81
N ILE A 180 7.26 12.21 -1.07
CA ILE A 180 7.94 12.27 0.22
C ILE A 180 9.07 11.24 0.26
N SER A 181 10.15 11.56 0.96
CA SER A 181 11.29 10.66 1.19
C SER A 181 11.29 10.06 2.59
N SER A 182 10.45 10.58 3.50
CA SER A 182 10.33 10.11 4.87
C SER A 182 8.92 10.31 5.43
N PHE A 183 8.59 9.56 6.48
CA PHE A 183 7.30 9.75 7.17
C PHE A 183 7.23 11.03 7.99
N THR A 184 8.36 11.62 8.35
CA THR A 184 8.40 12.97 8.92
C THR A 184 7.91 14.02 7.92
N GLU A 185 8.26 13.87 6.63
CA GLU A 185 7.71 14.72 5.58
C GLU A 185 6.21 14.51 5.38
N ALA A 186 5.71 13.26 5.52
CA ALA A 186 4.28 12.98 5.49
C ALA A 186 3.53 13.69 6.63
N GLU A 187 4.07 13.63 7.84
CA GLU A 187 3.52 14.33 9.00
C GLU A 187 3.41 15.84 8.75
N HIS A 188 4.51 16.45 8.33
CA HIS A 188 4.54 17.89 8.00
C HIS A 188 3.58 18.25 6.85
N LEU A 189 3.46 17.39 5.82
CA LEU A 189 2.51 17.59 4.74
C LEU A 189 1.08 17.62 5.26
N ILE A 190 0.69 16.63 6.07
CA ILE A 190 -0.66 16.51 6.62
C ILE A 190 -0.98 17.71 7.52
N ASP A 191 -0.04 18.10 8.38
CA ASP A 191 -0.22 19.23 9.28
C ASP A 191 -0.38 20.55 8.51
N ARG A 192 0.41 20.75 7.44
CA ARG A 192 0.28 21.91 6.56
C ARG A 192 -1.07 21.93 5.84
N LEU A 193 -1.54 20.78 5.32
CA LEU A 193 -2.84 20.68 4.65
C LEU A 193 -4.02 20.90 5.60
N ASN A 194 -3.83 20.61 6.89
CA ASN A 194 -4.85 20.79 7.93
C ASN A 194 -4.77 22.15 8.65
N SER A 195 -3.71 22.92 8.41
CA SER A 195 -3.61 24.26 8.97
C SER A 195 -4.60 25.19 8.28
N PRO A 196 -5.36 26.03 9.01
CA PRO A 196 -6.16 27.05 8.39
C PRO A 196 -5.24 28.00 7.61
N GLU A 197 -5.57 28.25 6.35
CA GLU A 197 -4.90 29.28 5.57
C GLU A 197 -5.03 30.61 6.33
N ASN A 198 -3.89 31.26 6.61
CA ASN A 198 -3.83 32.63 7.10
C ASN A 198 -4.25 33.61 6.00
#